data_0dd2d50f2041a7d93e0a1f5fc36fe46a
#
_entry.id   0dd2d50f2041a7d93e0a1f5fc36fe46a
#
_cell.length_a   1.000
_cell.length_b   1.000
_cell.length_c   1.000
_cell.angle_alpha   90.00
_cell.angle_beta   90.00
_cell.angle_gamma   90.00
#
_symmetry.space_group_name_H-M   'P 1'
#
loop_
_entity.id
_entity.type
_entity.pdbx_description
1 polymer ?
#
loop_
_entity_poly.entity_id
_entity_poly.type
_entity_poly.pdbx_seq_one_letter_code
_entity_poly.pdbx_strand_id
1 'polypeptide(L)'
;MTESVSRLSASLADRYTIERELGAGGMATVYLAHDIRHDRDVALKVLKSDLAESLGRERFLREIRLAARLNHPHILSLHDSGDAAGFLYFVMPLMQGQTLRDRMREEGQLPVDVAVRLVQEIAEALDYAH
;
A
#
# COMPACT_ATOMS: atom_id res chain seq x y z
N MET A 1 5.55 -19.74 0.68
CA MET A 1 4.41 -18.99 0.11
C MET A 1 3.18 -19.88 0.01
N THR A 2 2.01 -19.28 0.20
CA THR A 2 0.76 -20.00 -0.02
C THR A 2 0.53 -20.20 -1.51
N GLU A 3 -0.37 -21.12 -1.85
CA GLU A 3 -0.75 -21.36 -3.23
C GLU A 3 -1.31 -20.10 -3.90
N SER A 4 -2.11 -19.32 -3.16
CA SER A 4 -2.66 -18.06 -3.66
C SER A 4 -1.58 -17.05 -4.05
N VAL A 5 -0.57 -16.90 -3.19
CA VAL A 5 0.56 -15.99 -3.46
C VAL A 5 1.38 -16.51 -4.64
N SER A 6 1.55 -17.81 -4.76
CA SER A 6 2.27 -18.40 -5.88
C SER A 6 1.58 -18.10 -7.21
N ARG A 7 0.24 -18.17 -7.26
CA ARG A 7 -0.52 -17.83 -8.47
C ARG A 7 -0.40 -16.34 -8.80
N LEU A 8 -0.47 -15.48 -7.80
CA LEU A 8 -0.31 -14.04 -7.99
C LEU A 8 1.10 -13.73 -8.50
N SER A 9 2.12 -14.32 -7.87
CA SER A 9 3.52 -14.15 -8.26
C SER A 9 3.76 -14.57 -9.72
N ALA A 10 3.20 -15.70 -10.13
CA ALA A 10 3.30 -16.17 -11.51
C ALA A 10 2.62 -15.22 -12.50
N SER A 11 1.46 -14.70 -12.13
CA SER A 11 0.71 -13.77 -12.97
C SER A 11 1.42 -12.43 -13.16
N LEU A 12 2.24 -12.01 -12.20
CA LEU A 12 2.97 -10.74 -12.23
C LEU A 12 4.44 -10.89 -12.59
N ALA A 13 4.89 -12.09 -12.91
CA ALA A 13 6.33 -12.41 -13.04
C ALA A 13 7.08 -11.61 -14.10
N ASP A 14 6.38 -11.08 -15.10
CA ASP A 14 6.98 -10.24 -16.15
C ASP A 14 7.19 -8.78 -15.69
N ARG A 15 6.57 -8.36 -14.61
CA ARG A 15 6.60 -6.98 -14.12
C ARG A 15 7.17 -6.86 -12.72
N TYR A 16 6.80 -7.76 -11.81
CA TYR A 16 7.16 -7.71 -10.39
C TYR A 16 7.60 -9.06 -9.88
N THR A 17 8.69 -9.08 -9.13
CA THR A 17 9.14 -10.25 -8.41
C THR A 17 8.77 -10.06 -6.94
N ILE A 18 7.88 -10.90 -6.42
CA ILE A 18 7.48 -10.85 -5.00
C ILE A 18 8.57 -11.53 -4.18
N GLU A 19 9.18 -10.79 -3.25
CA GLU A 19 10.32 -11.29 -2.47
C GLU A 19 9.89 -11.82 -1.11
N ARG A 20 9.17 -11.03 -0.31
CA ARG A 20 8.73 -11.44 1.02
C ARG A 20 7.56 -10.60 1.50
N GLU A 21 6.87 -11.09 2.52
CA GLU A 21 5.80 -10.35 3.18
C GLU A 21 6.38 -9.31 4.12
N LEU A 22 5.87 -8.09 4.06
CA LEU A 22 6.23 -7.00 4.96
C LEU A 22 5.27 -6.87 6.12
N GLY A 23 3.99 -7.16 5.90
CA GLY A 23 2.98 -7.06 6.93
C GLY A 23 1.64 -7.54 6.43
N ALA A 24 0.75 -7.86 7.37
CA ALA A 24 -0.60 -8.31 7.08
C ALA A 24 -1.57 -7.70 8.07
N GLY A 25 -2.71 -7.27 7.57
CA GLY A 25 -3.81 -6.75 8.38
C GLY A 25 -5.11 -7.45 8.03
N GLY A 26 -6.22 -6.94 8.56
CA GLY A 26 -7.54 -7.48 8.29
C GLY A 26 -8.01 -7.29 6.85
N MET A 27 -7.50 -6.29 6.15
CA MET A 27 -7.97 -5.89 4.82
C MET A 27 -7.04 -6.34 3.70
N ALA A 28 -5.73 -6.37 3.95
CA ALA A 28 -4.74 -6.61 2.90
C ALA A 28 -3.45 -7.17 3.47
N THR A 29 -2.63 -7.72 2.57
CA THR A 29 -1.27 -8.13 2.88
C THR A 29 -0.32 -7.31 2.01
N VAL A 30 0.78 -6.84 2.59
CA VAL A 30 1.78 -6.03 1.91
C VAL A 30 3.05 -6.85 1.72
N TYR A 31 3.55 -6.86 0.50
CA TYR A 31 4.76 -7.59 0.11
C TYR A 31 5.86 -6.65 -0.35
N LEU A 32 7.10 -7.01 -0.07
CA LEU A 32 8.24 -6.42 -0.75
C LEU A 32 8.32 -7.05 -2.12
N ALA A 33 8.34 -6.24 -3.15
CA ALA A 33 8.47 -6.69 -4.52
C ALA A 33 9.49 -5.86 -5.27
N HIS A 34 10.07 -6.45 -6.31
CA HIS A 34 10.98 -5.75 -7.19
C HIS A 34 10.27 -5.44 -8.50
N ASP A 35 10.23 -4.16 -8.87
CA ASP A 35 9.70 -3.69 -10.14
C ASP A 35 10.77 -3.89 -11.20
N ILE A 36 10.61 -4.92 -12.03
CA ILE A 36 11.59 -5.30 -13.03
C ILE A 36 11.75 -4.22 -14.10
N ARG A 37 10.63 -3.63 -14.49
CA ARG A 37 10.61 -2.62 -15.57
C ARG A 37 11.37 -1.37 -15.21
N HIS A 38 11.27 -0.93 -13.94
CA HIS A 38 11.90 0.30 -13.46
C HIS A 38 13.10 0.04 -12.56
N ASP A 39 13.44 -1.22 -12.33
CA ASP A 39 14.57 -1.66 -11.52
C ASP A 39 14.58 -0.98 -10.14
N ARG A 40 13.51 -1.16 -9.39
CA ARG A 40 13.38 -0.58 -8.05
C ARG A 40 12.52 -1.47 -7.16
N ASP A 41 12.77 -1.40 -5.85
CA ASP A 41 11.92 -2.07 -4.87
C ASP A 41 10.66 -1.25 -4.62
N VAL A 42 9.55 -1.95 -4.46
CA VAL A 42 8.24 -1.35 -4.25
C VAL A 42 7.49 -2.13 -3.16
N ALA A 43 6.43 -1.52 -2.63
CA ALA A 43 5.48 -2.19 -1.77
C ALA A 43 4.26 -2.60 -2.61
N LEU A 44 3.95 -3.88 -2.60
CA LEU A 44 2.81 -4.44 -3.32
C LEU A 44 1.75 -4.81 -2.29
N LYS A 45 0.61 -4.13 -2.33
CA LYS A 45 -0.49 -4.36 -1.40
C LYS A 45 -1.59 -5.15 -2.11
N VAL A 46 -1.91 -6.31 -1.56
CA VAL A 46 -2.89 -7.24 -2.14
C VAL A 46 -4.09 -7.32 -1.21
N LEU A 47 -5.27 -7.01 -1.74
CA LEU A 47 -6.51 -7.11 -0.96
C LEU A 47 -6.88 -8.57 -0.75
N LYS A 48 -7.40 -8.87 0.43
CA LYS A 48 -7.94 -10.20 0.72
C LYS A 48 -9.15 -10.45 -0.17
N SER A 49 -9.31 -11.68 -0.64
CA SER A 49 -10.30 -12.03 -1.65
C SER A 49 -11.75 -11.77 -1.23
N ASP A 50 -12.08 -11.99 0.03
CA ASP A 50 -13.42 -11.71 0.57
C ASP A 50 -13.73 -10.20 0.53
N LEU A 51 -12.76 -9.36 0.84
CA LEU A 51 -12.91 -7.92 0.75
C LEU A 51 -13.05 -7.46 -0.71
N ALA A 52 -12.27 -8.04 -1.61
CA ALA A 52 -12.35 -7.73 -3.04
C ALA A 52 -13.73 -8.05 -3.61
N GLU A 53 -14.32 -9.18 -3.23
CA GLU A 53 -15.68 -9.55 -3.64
C GLU A 53 -16.72 -8.59 -3.08
N SER A 54 -16.57 -8.22 -1.80
CA SER A 54 -17.48 -7.31 -1.11
C SER A 54 -17.49 -5.91 -1.72
N LEU A 55 -16.33 -5.37 -2.08
CA LEU A 55 -16.20 -4.04 -2.66
C LEU A 55 -16.60 -3.98 -4.15
N GLY A 56 -16.43 -5.08 -4.88
CA GLY A 56 -16.62 -5.11 -6.32
C GLY A 56 -15.39 -4.59 -7.06
N ARG A 57 -14.95 -5.32 -8.07
CA ARG A 57 -13.72 -5.03 -8.81
C ARG A 57 -13.75 -3.70 -9.53
N GLU A 58 -14.86 -3.41 -10.20
CA GLU A 58 -15.01 -2.18 -10.97
C GLU A 58 -14.95 -0.95 -10.08
N ARG A 59 -15.61 -1.02 -8.92
CA ARG A 59 -15.61 0.07 -7.95
C ARG A 59 -14.20 0.31 -7.40
N PHE A 60 -13.50 -0.77 -7.05
CA PHE A 60 -12.13 -0.69 -6.56
C PHE A 60 -11.24 0.01 -7.59
N LEU A 61 -11.26 -0.46 -8.84
CA LEU A 61 -10.40 0.09 -9.89
C LEU A 61 -10.73 1.56 -10.18
N ARG A 62 -12.00 1.93 -10.12
CA ARG A 62 -12.43 3.31 -10.32
C ARG A 62 -11.92 4.22 -9.19
N GLU A 63 -12.07 3.79 -7.94
CA GLU A 63 -11.62 4.57 -6.79
C GLU A 63 -10.09 4.71 -6.77
N ILE A 64 -9.38 3.66 -7.17
CA ILE A 64 -7.92 3.70 -7.27
C ILE A 64 -7.47 4.71 -8.34
N ARG A 65 -8.17 4.81 -9.46
CA ARG A 65 -7.86 5.82 -10.48
C ARG A 65 -8.00 7.24 -9.93
N LEU A 66 -9.00 7.47 -9.09
CA LEU A 66 -9.18 8.77 -8.44
C LEU A 66 -8.05 9.03 -7.45
N ALA A 67 -7.69 8.03 -6.65
CA ALA A 67 -6.59 8.14 -5.70
C ALA A 67 -5.24 8.39 -6.39
N ALA A 68 -5.04 7.82 -7.56
CA ALA A 68 -3.80 7.99 -8.33
C ALA A 68 -3.55 9.42 -8.78
N ARG A 69 -4.58 10.28 -8.77
CA ARG A 69 -4.45 11.70 -9.11
C ARG A 69 -3.96 12.54 -7.94
N LEU A 70 -3.98 11.99 -6.74
CA LEU A 70 -3.51 12.71 -5.55
C LEU A 70 -1.99 12.85 -5.60
N ASN A 71 -1.52 14.07 -5.40
CA ASN A 71 -0.10 14.38 -5.40
C ASN A 71 0.15 15.37 -4.26
N HIS A 72 0.62 14.85 -3.13
CA HIS A 72 0.83 15.64 -1.93
C HIS A 72 2.01 15.06 -1.15
N PRO A 73 2.86 15.90 -0.53
CA PRO A 73 4.07 15.41 0.17
C PRO A 73 3.78 14.50 1.36
N HIS A 74 2.57 14.54 1.92
CA HIS A 74 2.19 13.71 3.06
C HIS A 74 1.20 12.60 2.69
N ILE A 75 1.04 12.32 1.39
CA ILE A 75 0.23 11.20 0.89
C ILE A 75 1.14 10.30 0.06
N LEU A 76 1.12 9.02 0.37
CA LEU A 76 1.89 8.04 -0.39
C LEU A 76 1.32 7.90 -1.79
N SER A 77 2.16 8.08 -2.79
CA SER A 77 1.73 8.02 -4.19
C SER A 77 1.43 6.58 -4.61
N LEU A 78 0.63 6.44 -5.66
CA LEU A 78 0.30 5.16 -6.25
C LEU A 78 1.07 5.01 -7.56
N HIS A 79 1.85 3.93 -7.68
CA HIS A 79 2.62 3.66 -8.90
C HIS A 79 1.81 2.88 -9.93
N ASP A 80 1.00 1.93 -9.46
CA ASP A 80 0.27 1.03 -10.35
C ASP A 80 -0.83 0.31 -9.57
N SER A 81 -1.77 -0.28 -10.30
CA SER A 81 -2.83 -1.07 -9.71
C SER A 81 -3.37 -2.03 -10.76
N GLY A 82 -4.07 -3.05 -10.31
CA GLY A 82 -4.68 -3.98 -11.25
C GLY A 82 -5.38 -5.14 -10.58
N ASP A 83 -5.73 -6.10 -11.43
CA ASP A 83 -6.39 -7.34 -11.10
C ASP A 83 -5.59 -8.46 -11.77
N ALA A 84 -4.97 -9.31 -10.99
CA ALA A 84 -4.15 -10.41 -11.51
C ALA A 84 -4.49 -11.69 -10.76
N ALA A 85 -4.74 -12.77 -11.48
CA ALA A 85 -5.09 -14.09 -10.92
C ALA A 85 -6.26 -14.01 -9.92
N GLY A 86 -7.19 -13.09 -10.14
CA GLY A 86 -8.33 -12.87 -9.26
C GLY A 86 -8.05 -11.99 -8.06
N PHE A 87 -6.84 -11.47 -7.92
CA PHE A 87 -6.45 -10.59 -6.82
C PHE A 87 -6.43 -9.14 -7.25
N LEU A 88 -7.00 -8.28 -6.40
CA LEU A 88 -6.88 -6.83 -6.57
C LEU A 88 -5.62 -6.38 -5.84
N TYR A 89 -4.81 -5.58 -6.49
CA TYR A 89 -3.55 -5.12 -5.91
C TYR A 89 -3.24 -3.68 -6.30
N PHE A 90 -2.39 -3.05 -5.51
CA PHE A 90 -1.79 -1.78 -5.91
C PHE A 90 -0.33 -1.71 -5.45
N VAL A 91 0.43 -0.92 -6.19
CA VAL A 91 1.87 -0.78 -6.04
C VAL A 91 2.19 0.63 -5.58
N MET A 92 3.01 0.73 -4.55
CA MET A 92 3.38 1.99 -3.91
C MET A 92 4.88 2.06 -3.73
N PRO A 93 5.43 3.27 -3.49
CA PRO A 93 6.82 3.37 -3.08
C PRO A 93 7.08 2.56 -1.81
N LEU A 94 8.24 1.92 -1.76
CA LEU A 94 8.69 1.26 -0.53
C LEU A 94 9.18 2.32 0.44
N MET A 95 8.54 2.41 1.61
CA MET A 95 8.92 3.36 2.64
C MET A 95 9.80 2.67 3.67
N GLN A 96 10.93 3.31 3.98
CA GLN A 96 11.81 2.88 5.06
C GLN A 96 11.32 3.48 6.39
N GLY A 97 11.53 2.75 7.47
CA GLY A 97 11.16 3.22 8.79
C GLY A 97 10.02 2.41 9.39
N GLN A 98 9.26 3.06 10.24
CA GLN A 98 8.22 2.40 11.03
C GLN A 98 6.90 3.18 10.96
N THR A 99 5.81 2.53 11.34
CA THR A 99 4.51 3.18 11.44
C THR A 99 4.48 4.11 12.65
N LEU A 100 3.53 5.04 12.64
CA LEU A 100 3.31 5.91 13.80
C LEU A 100 2.95 5.08 15.04
N ARG A 101 2.17 4.02 14.87
CA ARG A 101 1.82 3.13 15.98
C ARG A 101 3.06 2.49 16.60
N ASP A 102 3.98 1.99 15.77
CA ASP A 102 5.22 1.37 16.24
C ASP A 102 6.08 2.37 16.99
N ARG A 103 6.19 3.58 16.48
CA ARG A 103 6.92 4.65 17.12
C ARG A 103 6.33 5.00 18.49
N MET A 104 5.01 5.10 18.59
CA MET A 104 4.34 5.39 19.85
C MET A 104 4.54 4.28 20.87
N ARG A 105 4.58 3.02 20.42
CA ARG A 105 4.84 1.87 21.30
C ARG A 105 6.25 1.89 21.86
N GLU A 106 7.23 2.27 21.04
CA GLU A 106 8.62 2.35 21.45
C GLU A 106 8.89 3.52 22.40
N GLU A 107 8.38 4.70 22.07
CA GLU A 107 8.62 5.93 22.83
C GLU A 107 7.66 6.13 23.99
N GLY A 108 6.55 5.38 23.98
CA GLY A 108 5.47 5.56 24.94
C GLY A 108 4.64 6.79 24.62
N GLN A 109 5.20 7.95 24.82
CA GLN A 109 4.52 9.23 24.57
C GLN A 109 5.39 10.10 23.67
N LEU A 110 4.79 10.63 22.60
CA LEU A 110 5.50 11.53 21.70
C LEU A 110 5.67 12.92 22.33
N PRO A 111 6.78 13.63 22.06
CA PRO A 111 6.89 15.03 22.43
C PRO A 111 5.74 15.84 21.81
N VAL A 112 5.25 16.85 22.53
CA VAL A 112 4.08 17.63 22.10
C VAL A 112 4.32 18.30 20.76
N ASP A 113 5.49 18.87 20.52
CA ASP A 113 5.83 19.52 19.26
C ASP A 113 5.80 18.54 18.08
N VAL A 114 6.29 17.32 18.28
CA VAL A 114 6.23 16.26 17.26
C VAL A 114 4.79 15.85 16.97
N ALA A 115 4.00 15.65 18.01
CA ALA A 115 2.59 15.27 17.87
C ALA A 115 1.80 16.35 17.12
N VAL A 116 2.00 17.62 17.44
CA VAL A 116 1.32 18.74 16.77
C VAL A 116 1.72 18.78 15.29
N ARG A 117 3.00 18.64 14.98
CA ARG A 117 3.47 18.65 13.60
C ARG A 117 2.84 17.51 12.78
N LEU A 118 2.82 16.30 13.34
CA LEU A 118 2.22 15.14 12.65
C LEU A 118 0.73 15.34 12.38
N VAL A 119 -0.01 15.88 13.36
CA VAL A 119 -1.43 16.17 13.20
C VAL A 119 -1.64 17.22 12.10
N GLN A 120 -0.81 18.26 12.07
CA GLN A 120 -0.88 19.29 11.04
C GLN A 120 -0.62 18.71 9.64
N GLU A 121 0.39 17.87 9.50
CA GLU A 121 0.72 17.23 8.23
C GLU A 121 -0.42 16.31 7.76
N ILE A 122 -1.01 15.55 8.66
CA ILE A 122 -2.17 14.69 8.36
C ILE A 122 -3.37 15.53 7.95
N ALA A 123 -3.63 16.62 8.68
CA ALA A 123 -4.75 17.52 8.38
C ALA A 123 -4.59 18.17 7.00
N GLU A 124 -3.40 18.59 6.65
CA GLU A 124 -3.11 19.16 5.33
C GLU A 124 -3.37 18.15 4.22
N ALA A 125 -2.94 16.90 4.41
CA ALA A 125 -3.16 15.84 3.46
C ALA A 125 -4.66 15.55 3.28
N LEU A 126 -5.40 15.47 4.36
CA LEU A 126 -6.85 15.22 4.32
C LEU A 126 -7.62 16.37 3.68
N ASP A 127 -7.22 17.60 3.97
CA ASP A 127 -7.82 18.79 3.36
C ASP A 127 -7.60 18.78 1.84
N TYR A 128 -6.40 18.46 1.40
CA TYR A 128 -6.09 18.33 -0.01
C TYR A 128 -6.91 17.22 -0.69
N ALA A 129 -7.07 16.07 -0.03
CA ALA A 129 -7.77 14.92 -0.59
C ALA A 129 -9.30 15.11 -0.67
N HIS A 130 -9.84 15.94 0.18
CA HIS A 130 -11.25 16.29 0.19
C HIS A 130 -11.49 17.60 -0.56
#